data_56616c58d10081339ca085c1a19ccc0a
#
_entry.id   56616c58d10081339ca085c1a19ccc0a
#
_cell.length_a   1.000
_cell.length_b   1.000
_cell.length_c   1.000
_cell.angle_alpha   90.00
_cell.angle_beta   90.00
_cell.angle_gamma   90.00
#
_symmetry.space_group_name_H-M   'P 1'
#
loop_
_entity.id
_entity.type
_entity.pdbx_description
1 polymer ?
#
loop_
_entity_poly.entity_id
_entity_poly.type
_entity_poly.pdbx_seq_one_letter_code
_entity_poly.pdbx_strand_id
1 'polypeptide(L)'
;RKGSFTGFDSLSYKGYNMYYKDKMFLRPKLLVDFNRIRPGEFYSERDVQNTYSALGRLRMLKYSNIRFKEVNVSDSTKLDAYIVMSKGQNKSVSFEIEGTNSAGDLGAAASISFQHRNVFKGSETFTMKVRGAYEAITGLGQDYVNDNYTEYGVESSLNFPEFMFPFLSSDFKRKIKATSEVGLKFTSQVRPEFSRMLASASWSYRWSDRKHIQHRLDL
;
A
#
# COMPACT_ATOMS: atom_id res chain seq x y z
N ARG A 1 21.62 18.62 -25.31
CA ARG A 1 22.64 17.65 -24.85
C ARG A 1 21.95 16.64 -23.96
N LYS A 2 21.77 15.40 -24.45
CA LYS A 2 21.36 14.25 -23.62
C LYS A 2 22.38 14.13 -22.50
N GLY A 3 21.98 14.34 -21.25
CA GLY A 3 22.79 13.97 -20.11
C GLY A 3 23.12 12.49 -20.28
N SER A 4 24.40 12.12 -20.29
CA SER A 4 24.82 10.75 -20.52
C SER A 4 24.45 9.90 -19.29
N PHE A 5 23.29 9.28 -19.32
CA PHE A 5 22.95 8.19 -18.43
C PHE A 5 23.63 6.90 -18.93
N THR A 6 24.96 6.89 -18.96
CA THR A 6 25.77 5.73 -19.37
C THR A 6 25.44 4.56 -18.45
N GLY A 7 25.00 3.44 -19.01
CA GLY A 7 24.62 2.24 -18.24
C GLY A 7 23.17 2.18 -17.76
N PHE A 8 22.29 3.06 -18.25
CA PHE A 8 20.85 3.00 -18.03
C PHE A 8 20.11 2.67 -19.31
N ASP A 9 19.12 1.80 -19.19
CA ASP A 9 18.12 1.60 -20.23
C ASP A 9 17.14 2.78 -20.22
N SER A 10 16.49 3.02 -21.36
CA SER A 10 15.54 4.12 -21.50
C SER A 10 14.22 3.67 -22.13
N LEU A 11 13.12 4.22 -21.65
CA LEU A 11 11.78 4.06 -22.21
C LEU A 11 11.11 5.42 -22.33
N SER A 12 10.56 5.72 -23.51
CA SER A 12 9.69 6.88 -23.70
C SER A 12 8.22 6.46 -23.60
N TYR A 13 7.45 7.10 -22.71
CA TYR A 13 6.03 6.80 -22.54
C TYR A 13 5.24 8.10 -22.28
N LYS A 14 4.26 8.42 -23.13
CA LYS A 14 3.39 9.59 -23.05
C LYS A 14 4.16 10.93 -22.89
N GLY A 15 5.27 11.09 -23.61
CA GLY A 15 6.09 12.30 -23.56
C GLY A 15 7.09 12.37 -22.39
N TYR A 16 7.17 11.34 -21.56
CA TYR A 16 8.15 11.22 -20.49
C TYR A 16 9.27 10.26 -20.89
N ASN A 17 10.51 10.65 -20.62
CA ASN A 17 11.67 9.77 -20.77
C ASN A 17 12.02 9.17 -19.42
N MET A 18 11.98 7.85 -19.34
CA MET A 18 12.24 7.09 -18.11
C MET A 18 13.56 6.35 -18.26
N TYR A 19 14.49 6.57 -17.34
CA TYR A 19 15.80 5.93 -17.29
C TYR A 19 15.85 4.97 -16.10
N TYR A 20 16.29 3.75 -16.32
CA TYR A 20 16.32 2.72 -15.28
C TYR A 20 17.51 1.78 -15.49
N LYS A 21 17.98 1.17 -14.40
CA LYS A 21 19.02 0.16 -14.42
C LYS A 21 18.35 -1.22 -14.27
N ASP A 22 18.77 -2.18 -15.08
CA ASP A 22 18.29 -3.57 -15.15
C ASP A 22 16.80 -3.66 -15.52
N LYS A 23 15.90 -3.63 -14.57
CA LYS A 23 14.44 -3.77 -14.79
C LYS A 23 13.66 -2.67 -14.10
N MET A 24 12.69 -2.13 -14.83
CA MET A 24 11.73 -1.19 -14.27
C MET A 24 10.93 -1.83 -13.15
N PHE A 25 10.96 -1.24 -11.95
CA PHE A 25 10.29 -1.78 -10.77
C PHE A 25 8.85 -1.29 -10.61
N LEU A 26 8.45 -0.21 -11.28
CA LEU A 26 7.07 0.27 -11.36
C LEU A 26 6.62 0.36 -12.81
N ARG A 27 5.31 0.21 -13.04
CA ARG A 27 4.72 0.37 -14.38
C ARG A 27 4.82 1.81 -14.86
N PRO A 28 5.17 2.07 -16.15
CA PRO A 28 5.24 3.41 -16.72
C PRO A 28 3.93 4.19 -16.55
N LYS A 29 2.80 3.53 -16.76
CA LYS A 29 1.47 4.13 -16.56
C LYS A 29 1.31 4.70 -15.15
N LEU A 30 1.69 3.94 -14.12
CA LEU A 30 1.58 4.39 -12.73
C LEU A 30 2.41 5.67 -12.49
N LEU A 31 3.65 5.69 -12.97
CA LEU A 31 4.54 6.85 -12.82
C LEU A 31 3.95 8.11 -13.47
N VAL A 32 3.34 7.97 -14.64
CA VAL A 32 2.67 9.09 -15.32
C VAL A 32 1.39 9.49 -14.59
N ASP A 33 0.60 8.54 -14.10
CA ASP A 33 -0.65 8.82 -13.38
C ASP A 33 -0.43 9.48 -12.02
N PHE A 34 0.71 9.25 -11.37
CA PHE A 34 1.11 9.85 -10.10
C PHE A 34 1.93 11.15 -10.27
N ASN A 35 2.34 11.49 -11.50
CA ASN A 35 3.03 12.73 -11.82
C ASN A 35 2.03 13.80 -12.29
N ARG A 36 2.13 15.02 -11.73
CA ARG A 36 1.33 16.18 -12.12
C ARG A 36 2.11 17.16 -12.99
N ILE A 37 3.43 17.05 -13.01
CA ILE A 37 4.30 17.87 -13.87
C ILE A 37 4.20 17.31 -15.28
N ARG A 38 3.66 18.11 -16.22
CA ARG A 38 3.44 17.68 -17.60
C ARG A 38 4.45 18.31 -18.56
N PRO A 39 4.96 17.55 -19.52
CA PRO A 39 5.81 18.11 -20.57
C PRO A 39 5.07 19.19 -21.36
N GLY A 40 5.75 20.32 -21.59
CA GLY A 40 5.20 21.44 -22.37
C GLY A 40 4.30 22.40 -21.59
N GLU A 41 3.98 22.14 -20.33
CA GLU A 41 3.25 23.05 -19.47
C GLU A 41 4.19 23.98 -18.69
N PHE A 42 3.66 25.11 -18.22
CA PHE A 42 4.41 26.04 -17.39
C PHE A 42 4.73 25.42 -16.02
N TYR A 43 5.81 25.89 -15.40
CA TYR A 43 6.15 25.51 -14.03
C TYR A 43 5.04 25.89 -13.06
N SER A 44 4.66 24.94 -12.23
CA SER A 44 3.64 25.11 -11.20
C SER A 44 4.13 24.46 -9.91
N GLU A 45 4.39 25.28 -8.89
CA GLU A 45 4.77 24.79 -7.57
C GLU A 45 3.71 23.85 -6.99
N ARG A 46 2.43 24.15 -7.23
CA ARG A 46 1.31 23.31 -6.84
C ARG A 46 1.41 21.89 -7.43
N ASP A 47 1.80 21.78 -8.69
CA ASP A 47 1.91 20.49 -9.37
C ASP A 47 3.14 19.71 -8.89
N VAL A 48 4.20 20.42 -8.53
CA VAL A 48 5.37 19.83 -7.86
C VAL A 48 4.97 19.25 -6.50
N GLN A 49 4.28 20.02 -5.66
CA GLN A 49 3.81 19.55 -4.34
C GLN A 49 2.82 18.39 -4.46
N ASN A 50 1.90 18.45 -5.41
CA ASN A 50 0.97 17.38 -5.70
C ASN A 50 1.69 16.11 -6.19
N THR A 51 2.77 16.25 -6.95
CA THR A 51 3.60 15.12 -7.40
C THR A 51 4.34 14.49 -6.23
N TYR A 52 4.96 15.28 -5.35
CA TYR A 52 5.57 14.77 -4.12
C TYR A 52 4.56 14.01 -3.27
N SER A 53 3.39 14.62 -3.02
CA SER A 53 2.32 14.00 -2.25
C SER A 53 1.80 12.70 -2.90
N ALA A 54 1.72 12.65 -4.23
CA ALA A 54 1.28 11.46 -4.94
C ALA A 54 2.34 10.35 -4.86
N LEU A 55 3.60 10.64 -5.17
CA LEU A 55 4.70 9.68 -5.11
C LEU A 55 4.93 9.15 -3.70
N GLY A 56 4.75 9.99 -2.66
CA GLY A 56 4.86 9.59 -1.26
C GLY A 56 3.83 8.53 -0.82
N ARG A 57 2.74 8.33 -1.57
CA ARG A 57 1.76 7.26 -1.32
C ARG A 57 2.20 5.91 -1.87
N LEU A 58 3.20 5.89 -2.75
CA LEU A 58 3.72 4.66 -3.34
C LEU A 58 4.64 3.96 -2.34
N ARG A 59 4.13 2.97 -1.63
CA ARG A 59 4.85 2.23 -0.57
C ARG A 59 6.11 1.51 -1.04
N MET A 60 6.26 1.36 -2.36
CA MET A 60 7.45 0.78 -2.96
C MET A 60 8.60 1.76 -3.04
N LEU A 61 8.35 3.07 -2.99
CA LEU A 61 9.38 4.09 -3.02
C LEU A 61 9.96 4.32 -1.62
N LYS A 62 11.27 4.23 -1.50
CA LYS A 62 12.01 4.66 -0.30
C LYS A 62 12.24 6.17 -0.33
N TYR A 63 12.47 6.70 -1.54
CA TYR A 63 12.85 8.08 -1.74
C TYR A 63 12.39 8.56 -3.10
N SER A 64 11.92 9.81 -3.17
CA SER A 64 11.66 10.55 -4.40
C SER A 64 12.15 11.99 -4.26
N ASN A 65 12.82 12.49 -5.29
CA ASN A 65 13.28 13.87 -5.35
C ASN A 65 13.00 14.45 -6.74
N ILE A 66 12.54 15.70 -6.77
CA ILE A 66 12.26 16.43 -8.00
C ILE A 66 13.28 17.56 -8.10
N ARG A 67 14.02 17.57 -9.19
CA ARG A 67 15.03 18.60 -9.50
C ARG A 67 14.70 19.25 -10.82
N PHE A 68 14.94 20.55 -10.92
CA PHE A 68 14.79 21.30 -12.14
C PHE A 68 16.17 21.76 -12.64
N LYS A 69 16.32 21.73 -13.95
CA LYS A 69 17.51 22.25 -14.62
C LYS A 69 17.06 23.21 -15.72
N GLU A 70 17.59 24.41 -15.68
CA GLU A 70 17.35 25.38 -16.74
C GLU A 70 18.09 24.95 -18.02
N VAL A 71 17.39 25.08 -19.14
CA VAL A 71 17.88 24.81 -20.47
C VAL A 71 17.47 25.96 -21.38
N ASN A 72 18.47 26.64 -21.93
CA ASN A 72 18.21 27.70 -22.91
C ASN A 72 17.97 27.07 -24.27
N VAL A 73 16.81 27.34 -24.84
CA VAL A 73 16.41 26.88 -26.17
C VAL A 73 16.03 28.13 -27.01
N SER A 74 16.94 28.53 -27.91
CA SER A 74 16.81 29.76 -28.70
C SER A 74 16.61 30.96 -27.76
N ASP A 75 15.54 31.76 -27.91
CA ASP A 75 15.26 32.94 -27.11
C ASP A 75 14.41 32.69 -25.83
N SER A 76 14.23 31.42 -25.42
CA SER A 76 13.43 31.09 -24.25
C SER A 76 14.14 30.18 -23.28
N THR A 77 13.99 30.43 -21.97
CA THR A 77 14.45 29.55 -20.91
C THR A 77 13.38 28.50 -20.62
N LYS A 78 13.74 27.23 -20.69
CA LYS A 78 12.89 26.07 -20.35
C LYS A 78 13.42 25.34 -19.13
N LEU A 79 12.58 24.61 -18.44
CA LEU A 79 12.95 23.79 -17.31
C LEU A 79 12.83 22.32 -17.66
N ASP A 80 13.91 21.59 -17.53
CA ASP A 80 13.88 20.13 -17.51
C ASP A 80 13.61 19.64 -16.09
N ALA A 81 12.53 18.89 -15.90
CA ALA A 81 12.19 18.28 -14.60
C ALA A 81 12.73 16.86 -14.52
N TYR A 82 13.54 16.58 -13.52
CA TYR A 82 14.10 15.26 -13.22
C TYR A 82 13.49 14.73 -11.93
N ILE A 83 12.77 13.62 -12.03
CA ILE A 83 12.19 12.90 -10.89
C ILE A 83 13.06 11.68 -10.61
N VAL A 84 13.85 11.75 -9.54
CA VAL A 84 14.73 10.66 -9.11
C VAL A 84 14.02 9.85 -8.04
N MET A 85 13.94 8.54 -8.24
CA MET A 85 13.23 7.63 -7.35
C MET A 85 14.14 6.47 -6.97
N SER A 86 14.10 6.05 -5.71
CA SER A 86 14.77 4.85 -5.24
C SER A 86 13.76 3.81 -4.74
N LYS A 87 14.07 2.56 -5.09
CA LYS A 87 13.30 1.39 -4.67
C LYS A 87 13.50 1.11 -3.17
N GLY A 88 12.38 0.89 -2.45
CA GLY A 88 12.39 0.38 -1.09
C GLY A 88 12.44 -1.15 -1.02
N GLN A 89 12.41 -1.68 0.20
CA GLN A 89 12.27 -3.12 0.43
C GLN A 89 10.87 -3.58 0.01
N ASN A 90 10.82 -4.63 -0.79
CA ASN A 90 9.55 -5.15 -1.30
C ASN A 90 8.94 -6.26 -0.43
N LYS A 91 9.72 -6.88 0.45
CA LYS A 91 9.24 -7.95 1.32
C LYS A 91 9.61 -7.66 2.76
N SER A 92 8.72 -7.97 3.69
CA SER A 92 8.98 -7.94 5.12
C SER A 92 8.21 -9.07 5.81
N VAL A 93 8.79 -9.58 6.89
CA VAL A 93 8.17 -10.53 7.79
C VAL A 93 8.25 -9.93 9.18
N SER A 94 7.15 -9.99 9.92
CA SER A 94 7.11 -9.64 11.34
C SER A 94 6.54 -10.78 12.15
N PHE A 95 7.03 -10.92 13.36
CA PHE A 95 6.59 -11.89 14.34
C PHE A 95 6.21 -11.15 15.62
N GLU A 96 5.04 -11.48 16.18
CA GLU A 96 4.52 -10.86 17.39
C GLU A 96 4.13 -11.95 18.39
N ILE A 97 4.47 -11.76 19.65
CA ILE A 97 4.04 -12.60 20.76
C ILE A 97 3.30 -11.71 21.75
N GLU A 98 2.15 -12.13 22.22
CA GLU A 98 1.31 -11.43 23.19
C GLU A 98 1.01 -12.34 24.36
N GLY A 99 1.13 -11.84 25.59
CA GLY A 99 0.58 -12.47 26.80
C GLY A 99 -0.75 -11.82 27.11
N THR A 100 -1.77 -12.60 27.45
CA THR A 100 -3.09 -12.11 27.85
C THR A 100 -3.44 -12.55 29.26
N ASN A 101 -4.21 -11.73 29.95
CA ASN A 101 -4.81 -12.09 31.24
C ASN A 101 -6.24 -11.54 31.23
N SER A 102 -7.21 -12.40 31.12
CA SER A 102 -8.64 -12.06 31.08
C SER A 102 -9.32 -12.61 32.31
N ALA A 103 -9.71 -11.71 33.24
CA ALA A 103 -10.43 -12.09 34.47
C ALA A 103 -9.75 -13.18 35.33
N GLY A 104 -8.42 -13.27 35.28
CA GLY A 104 -7.63 -14.27 35.99
C GLY A 104 -7.16 -15.45 35.12
N ASP A 105 -7.69 -15.60 33.94
CA ASP A 105 -7.28 -16.61 32.97
C ASP A 105 -6.03 -16.14 32.20
N LEU A 106 -5.00 -16.99 32.20
CA LEU A 106 -3.73 -16.69 31.53
C LEU A 106 -3.73 -17.26 30.13
N GLY A 107 -3.31 -16.43 29.20
CA GLY A 107 -3.21 -16.81 27.79
C GLY A 107 -1.97 -16.30 27.11
N ALA A 108 -1.72 -16.85 25.94
CA ALA A 108 -0.68 -16.42 25.02
C ALA A 108 -1.19 -16.44 23.59
N ALA A 109 -0.74 -15.49 22.78
CA ALA A 109 -0.99 -15.47 21.36
C ALA A 109 0.31 -15.22 20.60
N ALA A 110 0.40 -15.78 19.40
CA ALA A 110 1.50 -15.51 18.49
C ALA A 110 0.94 -15.23 17.09
N SER A 111 1.59 -14.33 16.39
CA SER A 111 1.26 -14.07 15.00
C SER A 111 2.50 -13.89 14.14
N ILE A 112 2.39 -14.32 12.90
CA ILE A 112 3.36 -14.05 11.85
C ILE A 112 2.69 -13.30 10.72
N SER A 113 3.30 -12.20 10.27
CA SER A 113 2.80 -11.42 9.16
C SER A 113 3.85 -11.34 8.05
N PHE A 114 3.42 -11.65 6.85
CA PHE A 114 4.20 -11.47 5.62
C PHE A 114 3.61 -10.30 4.82
N GLN A 115 4.46 -9.41 4.36
CA GLN A 115 4.06 -8.32 3.48
C GLN A 115 4.91 -8.31 2.21
N HIS A 116 4.25 -8.22 1.06
CA HIS A 116 4.90 -8.00 -0.23
C HIS A 116 4.38 -6.71 -0.86
N ARG A 117 5.26 -5.73 -0.99
CA ARG A 117 4.98 -4.46 -1.65
C ARG A 117 5.32 -4.59 -3.13
N ASN A 118 4.43 -4.08 -3.99
CA ASN A 118 4.65 -4.06 -5.44
C ASN A 118 4.49 -5.43 -6.13
N VAL A 119 3.38 -6.12 -5.81
CA VAL A 119 3.08 -7.44 -6.36
C VAL A 119 2.98 -7.42 -7.89
N PHE A 120 2.28 -6.43 -8.44
CA PHE A 120 2.03 -6.26 -9.87
C PHE A 120 2.74 -5.05 -10.48
N LYS A 121 3.82 -4.56 -9.90
CA LYS A 121 4.56 -3.35 -10.30
C LYS A 121 3.72 -2.05 -10.28
N GLY A 122 2.65 -2.02 -9.51
CA GLY A 122 1.79 -0.87 -9.27
C GLY A 122 1.84 -0.35 -7.83
N SER A 123 2.89 -0.75 -7.06
CA SER A 123 3.03 -0.43 -5.64
C SER A 123 1.89 -0.97 -4.77
N GLU A 124 1.21 -2.02 -5.26
CA GLU A 124 0.21 -2.76 -4.49
C GLU A 124 0.89 -3.43 -3.29
N THR A 125 0.21 -3.48 -2.17
CA THR A 125 0.70 -4.16 -0.97
C THR A 125 -0.18 -5.35 -0.65
N PHE A 126 0.40 -6.53 -0.75
CA PHE A 126 -0.20 -7.77 -0.26
C PHE A 126 0.29 -8.01 1.17
N THR A 127 -0.62 -8.29 2.07
CA THR A 127 -0.33 -8.67 3.46
C THR A 127 -1.05 -9.96 3.77
N MET A 128 -0.35 -10.88 4.43
CA MET A 128 -0.92 -12.12 4.97
C MET A 128 -0.50 -12.24 6.42
N LYS A 129 -1.45 -12.44 7.32
CA LYS A 129 -1.23 -12.63 8.77
C LYS A 129 -1.85 -13.95 9.19
N VAL A 130 -1.08 -14.75 9.90
CA VAL A 130 -1.54 -15.96 10.58
C VAL A 130 -1.38 -15.72 12.08
N ARG A 131 -2.43 -15.99 12.84
CA ARG A 131 -2.48 -15.82 14.29
C ARG A 131 -2.97 -17.12 14.94
N GLY A 132 -2.35 -17.49 16.05
CA GLY A 132 -2.81 -18.49 16.97
C GLY A 132 -2.89 -17.91 18.38
N ALA A 133 -3.93 -18.25 19.13
CA ALA A 133 -4.07 -17.86 20.53
C ALA A 133 -4.57 -19.05 21.36
N TYR A 134 -4.11 -19.10 22.58
CA TYR A 134 -4.50 -20.07 23.60
C TYR A 134 -4.67 -19.36 24.93
N GLU A 135 -5.74 -19.70 25.66
CA GLU A 135 -6.01 -19.17 26.98
C GLU A 135 -6.53 -20.32 27.88
N ALA A 136 -5.91 -20.50 29.01
CA ALA A 136 -6.32 -21.51 30.00
C ALA A 136 -7.41 -20.89 30.88
N ILE A 137 -8.63 -21.39 30.77
CA ILE A 137 -9.78 -20.89 31.51
C ILE A 137 -9.82 -21.60 32.87
N THR A 138 -9.89 -20.85 33.95
CA THR A 138 -9.93 -21.34 35.32
C THR A 138 -11.34 -21.17 35.92
N GLY A 139 -11.72 -22.09 36.80
CA GLY A 139 -12.98 -21.98 37.55
C GLY A 139 -14.23 -22.54 36.85
N LEU A 140 -14.08 -23.28 35.77
CA LEU A 140 -15.19 -23.98 35.11
C LEU A 140 -15.63 -25.19 35.94
N GLY A 141 -16.96 -25.45 35.98
CA GLY A 141 -17.50 -26.69 36.58
C GLY A 141 -17.18 -27.94 35.79
N GLN A 142 -17.39 -29.11 36.38
CA GLN A 142 -17.01 -30.43 35.78
C GLN A 142 -17.75 -30.82 34.49
N ASP A 143 -18.71 -30.01 34.04
CA ASP A 143 -19.59 -30.31 32.89
C ASP A 143 -19.06 -29.81 31.55
N TYR A 144 -17.90 -29.12 31.49
CA TYR A 144 -17.34 -28.59 30.27
C TYR A 144 -16.37 -29.54 29.59
N VAL A 145 -16.55 -29.77 28.30
CA VAL A 145 -15.76 -30.67 27.48
C VAL A 145 -14.37 -30.10 27.15
N ASN A 146 -14.25 -28.79 27.09
CA ASN A 146 -13.00 -28.05 26.83
C ASN A 146 -12.81 -26.99 27.89
N ASP A 147 -11.71 -27.05 28.61
CA ASP A 147 -11.36 -26.11 29.67
C ASP A 147 -10.55 -24.92 29.15
N ASN A 148 -10.41 -24.76 27.82
CA ASN A 148 -9.48 -23.82 27.24
C ASN A 148 -10.10 -23.09 26.06
N TYR A 149 -9.64 -21.84 25.87
CA TYR A 149 -9.88 -21.06 24.64
C TYR A 149 -8.76 -21.30 23.64
N THR A 150 -9.15 -21.58 22.41
CA THR A 150 -8.21 -21.71 21.29
C THR A 150 -8.73 -20.91 20.10
N GLU A 151 -7.86 -20.12 19.50
CA GLU A 151 -8.18 -19.34 18.29
C GLU A 151 -7.10 -19.55 17.23
N TYR A 152 -7.53 -19.76 16.01
CA TYR A 152 -6.71 -19.72 14.81
C TYR A 152 -7.31 -18.74 13.81
N GLY A 153 -6.49 -17.84 13.29
CA GLY A 153 -6.91 -16.84 12.33
C GLY A 153 -5.94 -16.73 11.16
N VAL A 154 -6.50 -16.56 9.97
CA VAL A 154 -5.76 -16.20 8.76
C VAL A 154 -6.41 -14.98 8.15
N GLU A 155 -5.63 -13.93 7.95
CA GLU A 155 -6.04 -12.70 7.30
C GLU A 155 -5.16 -12.45 6.08
N SER A 156 -5.77 -12.07 4.98
CA SER A 156 -5.08 -11.70 3.74
C SER A 156 -5.69 -10.42 3.19
N SER A 157 -4.86 -9.46 2.82
CA SER A 157 -5.33 -8.24 2.20
C SER A 157 -4.44 -7.81 1.05
N LEU A 158 -5.05 -7.17 0.05
CA LEU A 158 -4.40 -6.57 -1.10
C LEU A 158 -4.82 -5.11 -1.21
N ASN A 159 -3.89 -4.21 -0.96
CA ASN A 159 -4.11 -2.78 -1.00
C ASN A 159 -3.55 -2.19 -2.30
N PHE A 160 -4.37 -1.42 -2.99
CA PHE A 160 -4.02 -0.70 -4.22
C PHE A 160 -3.87 0.80 -3.91
N PRO A 161 -2.80 1.47 -4.36
CA PRO A 161 -2.62 2.90 -4.18
C PRO A 161 -3.54 3.73 -5.10
N GLU A 162 -4.35 3.07 -5.91
CA GLU A 162 -5.29 3.65 -6.86
C GLU A 162 -6.74 3.35 -6.47
N PHE A 163 -7.66 4.17 -6.98
CA PHE A 163 -9.09 3.94 -6.82
C PHE A 163 -9.60 2.94 -7.86
N MET A 164 -9.86 1.70 -7.43
CA MET A 164 -10.23 0.58 -8.32
C MET A 164 -11.72 0.51 -8.67
N PHE A 165 -12.47 1.61 -8.51
CA PHE A 165 -13.90 1.63 -8.87
C PHE A 165 -14.07 1.65 -10.40
N PRO A 166 -14.81 0.69 -11.00
CA PRO A 166 -14.82 0.49 -12.45
C PRO A 166 -15.52 1.60 -13.23
N PHE A 167 -16.54 2.24 -12.65
CA PHE A 167 -17.42 3.18 -13.34
C PHE A 167 -16.96 4.63 -13.33
N LEU A 168 -15.77 4.95 -12.78
CA LEU A 168 -15.25 6.31 -12.72
C LEU A 168 -14.20 6.57 -13.78
N SER A 169 -14.25 7.77 -14.37
CA SER A 169 -13.26 8.21 -15.36
C SER A 169 -11.85 8.29 -14.78
N SER A 170 -10.85 8.09 -15.64
CA SER A 170 -9.44 8.17 -15.25
C SER A 170 -9.06 9.53 -14.66
N ASP A 171 -9.63 10.62 -15.20
CA ASP A 171 -9.35 11.97 -14.72
C ASP A 171 -9.94 12.23 -13.32
N PHE A 172 -11.10 11.68 -13.03
CA PHE A 172 -11.69 11.74 -11.69
C PHE A 172 -10.86 10.94 -10.69
N LYS A 173 -10.47 9.70 -11.03
CA LYS A 173 -9.60 8.86 -10.18
C LYS A 173 -8.27 9.53 -9.84
N ARG A 174 -7.71 10.29 -10.78
CA ARG A 174 -6.47 11.04 -10.58
C ARG A 174 -6.62 12.23 -9.63
N LYS A 175 -7.79 12.86 -9.57
CA LYS A 175 -8.07 14.02 -8.68
C LYS A 175 -8.27 13.60 -7.23
N ILE A 176 -8.79 12.40 -7.00
CA ILE A 176 -9.08 11.86 -5.67
C ILE A 176 -7.84 11.12 -5.15
N LYS A 177 -7.41 11.45 -3.94
CA LYS A 177 -6.37 10.73 -3.22
C LYS A 177 -6.99 9.47 -2.57
N ALA A 178 -7.36 8.50 -3.39
CA ALA A 178 -8.06 7.31 -2.94
C ALA A 178 -7.19 6.06 -3.04
N THR A 179 -7.49 5.08 -2.19
CA THR A 179 -6.94 3.73 -2.18
C THR A 179 -8.08 2.73 -2.14
N SER A 180 -7.82 1.54 -2.63
CA SER A 180 -8.76 0.42 -2.58
C SER A 180 -8.09 -0.77 -1.90
N GLU A 181 -8.86 -1.53 -1.12
CA GLU A 181 -8.35 -2.71 -0.41
C GLU A 181 -9.36 -3.84 -0.56
N VAL A 182 -8.85 -5.02 -0.86
CA VAL A 182 -9.60 -6.28 -0.83
C VAL A 182 -9.04 -7.12 0.30
N GLY A 183 -9.92 -7.63 1.16
CA GLY A 183 -9.54 -8.42 2.32
C GLY A 183 -10.30 -9.73 2.39
N LEU A 184 -9.62 -10.77 2.88
CA LEU A 184 -10.20 -12.06 3.25
C LEU A 184 -9.74 -12.37 4.67
N LYS A 185 -10.68 -12.77 5.51
CA LYS A 185 -10.41 -13.15 6.89
C LYS A 185 -11.13 -14.46 7.20
N PHE A 186 -10.40 -15.37 7.79
CA PHE A 186 -10.91 -16.61 8.37
C PHE A 186 -10.48 -16.68 9.83
N THR A 187 -11.42 -17.01 10.72
CA THR A 187 -11.15 -17.21 12.15
C THR A 187 -11.94 -18.42 12.64
N SER A 188 -11.26 -19.30 13.33
CA SER A 188 -11.82 -20.43 14.06
C SER A 188 -11.56 -20.25 15.54
N GLN A 189 -12.61 -20.25 16.34
CA GLN A 189 -12.58 -20.09 17.79
C GLN A 189 -13.27 -21.26 18.45
N VAL A 190 -12.59 -21.86 19.41
CA VAL A 190 -13.14 -22.89 20.29
C VAL A 190 -13.09 -22.35 21.71
N ARG A 191 -14.23 -22.31 22.37
CA ARG A 191 -14.40 -21.95 23.78
C ARG A 191 -15.16 -23.07 24.50
N PRO A 192 -15.14 -23.14 25.83
CA PRO A 192 -15.94 -24.12 26.57
C PRO A 192 -17.41 -24.08 26.18
N GLU A 193 -17.97 -22.92 25.96
CA GLU A 193 -19.40 -22.71 25.71
C GLU A 193 -19.79 -22.90 24.25
N PHE A 194 -18.86 -22.70 23.28
CA PHE A 194 -19.16 -22.78 21.86
C PHE A 194 -17.93 -22.96 20.99
N SER A 195 -18.15 -23.47 19.78
CA SER A 195 -17.22 -23.41 18.66
C SER A 195 -17.79 -22.57 17.54
N ARG A 196 -16.96 -21.69 16.98
CA ARG A 196 -17.39 -20.77 15.92
C ARG A 196 -16.34 -20.67 14.82
N MET A 197 -16.80 -20.76 13.58
CA MET A 197 -16.00 -20.44 12.39
C MET A 197 -16.59 -19.23 11.69
N LEU A 198 -15.74 -18.29 11.35
CA LEU A 198 -16.11 -17.08 10.62
C LEU A 198 -15.22 -16.95 9.40
N ALA A 199 -15.85 -16.74 8.24
CA ALA A 199 -15.18 -16.33 7.02
C ALA A 199 -15.80 -15.02 6.54
N SER A 200 -14.99 -14.05 6.21
CA SER A 200 -15.45 -12.79 5.67
C SER A 200 -14.58 -12.35 4.49
N ALA A 201 -15.21 -11.72 3.51
CA ALA A 201 -14.56 -11.00 2.44
C ALA A 201 -14.96 -9.54 2.55
N SER A 202 -14.05 -8.63 2.29
CA SER A 202 -14.30 -7.20 2.37
C SER A 202 -13.71 -6.47 1.18
N TRP A 203 -14.37 -5.41 0.77
CA TRP A 203 -13.84 -4.47 -0.21
C TRP A 203 -14.00 -3.07 0.33
N SER A 204 -12.88 -2.40 0.54
CA SER A 204 -12.86 -1.08 1.16
C SER A 204 -12.31 -0.04 0.19
N TYR A 205 -12.94 1.13 0.21
CA TYR A 205 -12.44 2.33 -0.43
C TYR A 205 -12.12 3.37 0.63
N ARG A 206 -10.96 4.01 0.53
CA ARG A 206 -10.57 5.13 1.39
C ARG A 206 -10.17 6.30 0.52
N TRP A 207 -10.71 7.48 0.78
CA TRP A 207 -10.32 8.70 0.07
C TRP A 207 -10.34 9.90 1.01
N SER A 208 -9.61 10.93 0.64
CA SER A 208 -9.64 12.21 1.35
C SER A 208 -10.02 13.34 0.41
N ASP A 209 -10.84 14.26 0.88
CA ASP A 209 -11.17 15.47 0.18
C ASP A 209 -10.13 16.59 0.41
N ARG A 210 -10.36 17.76 -0.22
CA ARG A 210 -9.48 18.94 -0.08
C ARG A 210 -9.49 19.53 1.33
N LYS A 211 -10.51 19.25 2.14
CA LYS A 211 -10.67 19.72 3.52
C LYS A 211 -10.03 18.78 4.53
N HIS A 212 -9.25 17.78 4.09
CA HIS A 212 -8.61 16.76 4.90
C HIS A 212 -9.59 15.82 5.63
N ILE A 213 -10.85 15.80 5.23
CA ILE A 213 -11.83 14.83 5.72
C ILE A 213 -11.51 13.48 5.06
N GLN A 214 -11.38 12.45 5.87
CA GLN A 214 -11.18 11.09 5.40
C GLN A 214 -12.53 10.38 5.33
N HIS A 215 -12.77 9.75 4.21
CA HIS A 215 -13.95 8.93 3.95
C HIS A 215 -13.53 7.48 3.81
N ARG A 216 -14.35 6.58 4.32
CA ARG A 216 -14.19 5.15 4.16
C ARG A 216 -15.54 4.53 3.81
N LEU A 217 -15.53 3.66 2.82
CA LEU A 217 -16.66 2.82 2.44
C LEU A 217 -16.20 1.37 2.51
N ASP A 218 -16.84 0.58 3.33
CA ASP A 218 -16.62 -0.87 3.46
C ASP A 218 -17.87 -1.60 2.92
N LEU A 219 -17.63 -2.61 2.08
CA LEU A 219 -18.61 -3.47 1.44
C LEU A 219 -18.37 -4.93 1.85
#